data_923d076c714ca02df9c74c5d03d0f5cf
#
_entry.id   923d076c714ca02df9c74c5d03d0f5cf
#
_cell.length_a   1.000
_cell.length_b   1.000
_cell.length_c   1.000
_cell.angle_alpha   90.00
_cell.angle_beta   90.00
_cell.angle_gamma   90.00
#
_symmetry.space_group_name_H-M   'P 1'
#
loop_
_entity.id
_entity.type
_entity.pdbx_description
1 polymer ?
#
loop_
_entity_poly.entity_id
_entity_poly.type
_entity_poly.pdbx_seq_one_letter_code
_entity_poly.pdbx_strand_id
1 'polypeptide(L)'
;LEVGYDIPARVGMPESEVQTPCLVIDLDALERNIKKMGDFAKANGMRHRVHGKMHKSVDVALLQEKVGGSCGVCCQKVSEAEVFARGGIKDVLVSNQVRDPAKLARLARIPMLGARAIVCVDDLANVSELAAAATEAGTQIECLVEIDCGAGRCGVTTTEAVVEIAIAIDRADGLKFSGIQAYHGAMQHLDLLSERQAKVQGAI
;
A
#
# COMPACT_ATOMS: atom_id res chain seq x y z
N LEU A 1 -14.94 11.55 -25.24
CA LEU A 1 -13.53 11.17 -25.22
C LEU A 1 -13.08 10.78 -26.63
N GLU A 2 -11.98 11.38 -27.09
CA GLU A 2 -11.39 11.15 -28.42
C GLU A 2 -10.36 10.03 -28.32
N VAL A 3 -10.49 9.01 -29.20
CA VAL A 3 -9.54 7.91 -29.27
C VAL A 3 -8.22 8.39 -29.86
N GLY A 4 -7.12 8.02 -29.19
CA GLY A 4 -5.77 8.44 -29.54
C GLY A 4 -5.33 9.76 -28.90
N TYR A 5 -6.28 10.49 -28.23
CA TYR A 5 -5.99 11.71 -27.48
C TYR A 5 -6.35 11.57 -26.00
N ASP A 6 -7.65 11.34 -25.70
CA ASP A 6 -8.12 11.20 -24.32
C ASP A 6 -8.00 9.75 -23.81
N ILE A 7 -8.22 8.79 -24.69
CA ILE A 7 -8.20 7.34 -24.40
C ILE A 7 -7.47 6.59 -25.52
N PRO A 8 -6.77 5.49 -25.20
CA PRO A 8 -6.05 4.72 -26.22
C PRO A 8 -6.94 3.91 -27.14
N ALA A 9 -8.12 3.51 -26.69
CA ALA A 9 -9.04 2.65 -27.43
C ALA A 9 -10.48 2.77 -26.93
N ARG A 10 -11.44 2.32 -27.71
CA ARG A 10 -12.84 2.10 -27.30
C ARG A 10 -13.11 0.60 -27.14
N VAL A 11 -14.07 0.27 -26.29
CA VAL A 11 -14.54 -1.12 -26.16
C VAL A 11 -15.05 -1.63 -27.52
N GLY A 12 -14.56 -2.80 -27.92
CA GLY A 12 -14.87 -3.43 -29.22
C GLY A 12 -14.01 -2.99 -30.39
N MET A 13 -13.06 -2.08 -30.21
CA MET A 13 -12.09 -1.68 -31.23
C MET A 13 -11.10 -2.82 -31.46
N PRO A 14 -10.77 -3.16 -32.73
CA PRO A 14 -9.74 -4.14 -33.06
C PRO A 14 -8.37 -3.70 -32.51
N GLU A 15 -7.60 -4.67 -31.99
CA GLU A 15 -6.25 -4.41 -31.46
C GLU A 15 -5.33 -3.73 -32.50
N SER A 16 -5.45 -4.11 -33.77
CA SER A 16 -4.68 -3.52 -34.88
C SER A 16 -4.94 -2.03 -35.13
N GLU A 17 -6.02 -1.50 -34.58
CA GLU A 17 -6.38 -0.07 -34.70
C GLU A 17 -5.98 0.73 -33.46
N VAL A 18 -5.51 0.07 -32.40
CA VAL A 18 -5.05 0.75 -31.18
C VAL A 18 -3.73 1.46 -31.45
N GLN A 19 -3.69 2.76 -31.15
CA GLN A 19 -2.48 3.57 -31.36
C GLN A 19 -1.36 3.19 -30.40
N THR A 20 -0.15 3.02 -30.93
CA THR A 20 1.07 2.74 -30.18
C THR A 20 1.88 4.00 -29.91
N PRO A 21 2.66 4.05 -28.79
CA PRO A 21 2.81 3.01 -27.77
C PRO A 21 1.65 2.96 -26.80
N CYS A 22 1.22 1.75 -26.41
CA CYS A 22 0.20 1.53 -25.39
C CYS A 22 0.51 0.30 -24.55
N LEU A 23 -0.08 0.20 -23.35
CA LEU A 23 -0.03 -0.97 -22.52
C LEU A 23 -1.29 -1.81 -22.75
N VAL A 24 -1.11 -3.07 -23.09
CA VAL A 24 -2.18 -4.04 -23.30
C VAL A 24 -2.20 -5.03 -22.15
N ILE A 25 -3.37 -5.29 -21.59
CA ILE A 25 -3.57 -6.29 -20.54
C ILE A 25 -4.34 -7.47 -21.13
N ASP A 26 -3.73 -8.67 -21.10
CA ASP A 26 -4.44 -9.92 -21.29
C ASP A 26 -5.29 -10.18 -20.04
N LEU A 27 -6.59 -10.00 -20.15
CA LEU A 27 -7.51 -10.09 -19.02
C LEU A 27 -7.58 -11.49 -18.44
N ASP A 28 -7.57 -12.53 -19.29
CA ASP A 28 -7.61 -13.93 -18.84
C ASP A 28 -6.34 -14.29 -18.05
N ALA A 29 -5.18 -13.82 -18.51
CA ALA A 29 -3.92 -14.01 -17.80
C ALA A 29 -3.90 -13.23 -16.47
N LEU A 30 -4.41 -11.99 -16.46
CA LEU A 30 -4.51 -11.17 -15.25
C LEU A 30 -5.40 -11.86 -14.21
N GLU A 31 -6.59 -12.30 -14.57
CA GLU A 31 -7.51 -12.98 -13.64
C GLU A 31 -6.95 -14.30 -13.10
N ARG A 32 -6.31 -15.12 -13.94
CA ARG A 32 -5.62 -16.33 -13.49
C ARG A 32 -4.52 -16.03 -12.48
N ASN A 33 -3.73 -15.00 -12.72
CA ASN A 33 -2.64 -14.59 -11.82
C ASN A 33 -3.17 -14.04 -10.49
N ILE A 34 -4.21 -13.21 -10.53
CA ILE A 34 -4.87 -12.68 -9.34
C ILE A 34 -5.42 -13.82 -8.49
N LYS A 35 -6.16 -14.76 -9.12
CA LYS A 35 -6.72 -15.92 -8.42
C LYS A 35 -5.62 -16.79 -7.81
N LYS A 36 -4.56 -17.09 -8.56
CA LYS A 36 -3.43 -17.91 -8.09
C LYS A 36 -2.79 -17.30 -6.83
N MET A 37 -2.59 -15.99 -6.80
CA MET A 37 -2.00 -15.30 -5.64
C MET A 37 -2.96 -15.29 -4.45
N GLY A 38 -4.25 -15.05 -4.69
CA GLY A 38 -5.28 -15.10 -3.65
C GLY A 38 -5.41 -16.48 -3.01
N ASP A 39 -5.45 -17.54 -3.84
CA ASP A 39 -5.50 -18.93 -3.37
C ASP A 39 -4.25 -19.29 -2.55
N PHE A 40 -3.06 -18.85 -3.00
CA PHE A 40 -1.82 -19.06 -2.26
C PHE A 40 -1.83 -18.37 -0.88
N ALA A 41 -2.23 -17.11 -0.82
CA ALA A 41 -2.32 -16.38 0.45
C ALA A 41 -3.30 -17.06 1.41
N LYS A 42 -4.48 -17.42 0.92
CA LYS A 42 -5.51 -18.13 1.69
C LYS A 42 -5.02 -19.48 2.21
N ALA A 43 -4.36 -20.27 1.36
CA ALA A 43 -3.82 -21.60 1.75
C ALA A 43 -2.75 -21.51 2.84
N ASN A 44 -2.06 -20.37 2.94
CA ASN A 44 -1.03 -20.11 3.96
C ASN A 44 -1.57 -19.29 5.16
N GLY A 45 -2.88 -19.06 5.28
CA GLY A 45 -3.48 -18.31 6.38
C GLY A 45 -3.11 -16.83 6.43
N MET A 46 -2.68 -16.26 5.30
CA MET A 46 -2.22 -14.87 5.21
C MET A 46 -3.26 -13.98 4.51
N ARG A 47 -3.37 -12.74 4.98
CA ARG A 47 -4.12 -11.71 4.26
C ARG A 47 -3.22 -11.10 3.18
N HIS A 48 -3.74 -11.00 1.97
CA HIS A 48 -3.02 -10.44 0.84
C HIS A 48 -3.41 -8.97 0.63
N ARG A 49 -2.44 -8.05 0.74
CA ARG A 49 -2.60 -6.64 0.38
C ARG A 49 -1.83 -6.37 -0.90
N VAL A 50 -2.54 -6.02 -1.96
CA VAL A 50 -1.92 -5.77 -3.28
C VAL A 50 -1.23 -4.41 -3.32
N HIS A 51 -0.17 -4.28 -4.12
CA HIS A 51 0.53 -3.00 -4.26
C HIS A 51 0.08 -2.24 -5.51
N GLY A 52 -0.70 -1.18 -5.30
CA GLY A 52 -1.29 -0.36 -6.37
C GLY A 52 -0.28 0.47 -7.20
N LYS A 53 0.97 0.65 -6.72
CA LYS A 53 1.99 1.44 -7.45
C LYS A 53 2.33 0.89 -8.84
N MET A 54 2.11 -0.41 -9.06
CA MET A 54 2.41 -1.07 -10.33
C MET A 54 1.49 -0.61 -11.46
N HIS A 55 0.19 -0.66 -11.21
CA HIS A 55 -0.83 -0.41 -12.22
C HIS A 55 -1.53 0.95 -12.06
N LYS A 56 -1.63 1.49 -10.85
CA LYS A 56 -2.29 2.77 -10.51
C LYS A 56 -3.74 2.86 -10.99
N SER A 57 -4.39 1.72 -11.18
CA SER A 57 -5.76 1.60 -11.67
C SER A 57 -6.70 1.14 -10.56
N VAL A 58 -7.78 1.89 -10.36
CA VAL A 58 -8.86 1.52 -9.43
C VAL A 58 -9.54 0.24 -9.88
N ASP A 59 -9.82 0.10 -11.18
CA ASP A 59 -10.51 -1.08 -11.73
C ASP A 59 -9.71 -2.37 -11.50
N VAL A 60 -8.39 -2.32 -11.72
CA VAL A 60 -7.50 -3.46 -11.42
C VAL A 60 -7.50 -3.77 -9.93
N ALA A 61 -7.45 -2.76 -9.06
CA ALA A 61 -7.48 -2.96 -7.62
C ALA A 61 -8.80 -3.60 -7.14
N LEU A 62 -9.94 -3.14 -7.67
CA LEU A 62 -11.26 -3.73 -7.40
C LEU A 62 -11.36 -5.16 -7.92
N LEU A 63 -10.76 -5.45 -9.08
CA LEU A 63 -10.68 -6.82 -9.60
C LEU A 63 -9.83 -7.72 -8.69
N GLN A 64 -8.71 -7.22 -8.18
CA GLN A 64 -7.85 -7.95 -7.23
C GLN A 64 -8.57 -8.23 -5.90
N GLU A 65 -9.43 -7.31 -5.43
CA GLU A 65 -10.28 -7.52 -4.26
C GLU A 65 -11.33 -8.58 -4.55
N LYS A 66 -12.06 -8.44 -5.66
CA LYS A 66 -13.16 -9.33 -6.05
C LYS A 66 -12.73 -10.76 -6.36
N VAL A 67 -11.67 -10.94 -7.14
CA VAL A 67 -11.21 -12.24 -7.64
C VAL A 67 -10.15 -12.86 -6.73
N GLY A 68 -9.23 -12.05 -6.20
CA GLY A 68 -8.10 -12.50 -5.39
C GLY A 68 -8.30 -12.41 -3.89
N GLY A 69 -9.40 -11.81 -3.42
CA GLY A 69 -9.66 -11.63 -2.00
C GLY A 69 -8.65 -10.72 -1.30
N SER A 70 -8.13 -9.72 -2.03
CA SER A 70 -7.24 -8.72 -1.42
C SER A 70 -7.94 -7.99 -0.27
N CYS A 71 -7.23 -7.79 0.83
CA CYS A 71 -7.76 -7.07 1.99
C CYS A 71 -7.67 -5.54 1.88
N GLY A 72 -7.19 -5.04 0.74
CA GLY A 72 -6.98 -3.63 0.46
C GLY A 72 -5.77 -3.38 -0.44
N VAL A 73 -5.37 -2.12 -0.56
CA VAL A 73 -4.30 -1.68 -1.46
C VAL A 73 -3.16 -1.03 -0.69
N CYS A 74 -1.94 -1.43 -1.01
CA CYS A 74 -0.72 -0.74 -0.60
C CYS A 74 -0.37 0.33 -1.63
N CYS A 75 -0.09 1.54 -1.17
CA CYS A 75 0.26 2.70 -1.98
C CYS A 75 1.64 3.22 -1.61
N GLN A 76 2.31 3.85 -2.54
CA GLN A 76 3.58 4.51 -2.28
C GLN A 76 3.40 5.99 -1.90
N LYS A 77 2.33 6.62 -2.37
CA LYS A 77 2.07 8.06 -2.22
C LYS A 77 0.67 8.30 -1.68
N VAL A 78 0.51 9.38 -0.92
CA VAL A 78 -0.82 9.84 -0.45
C VAL A 78 -1.78 10.06 -1.62
N SER A 79 -1.31 10.64 -2.72
CA SER A 79 -2.15 10.85 -3.91
C SER A 79 -2.66 9.55 -4.55
N GLU A 80 -1.87 8.48 -4.51
CA GLU A 80 -2.34 7.15 -4.94
C GLU A 80 -3.43 6.63 -3.98
N ALA A 81 -3.20 6.74 -2.67
CA ALA A 81 -4.17 6.31 -1.66
C ALA A 81 -5.51 7.05 -1.77
N GLU A 82 -5.49 8.36 -2.03
CA GLU A 82 -6.71 9.15 -2.28
C GLU A 82 -7.48 8.67 -3.51
N VAL A 83 -6.78 8.38 -4.62
CA VAL A 83 -7.42 7.87 -5.85
C VAL A 83 -8.10 6.53 -5.58
N PHE A 84 -7.43 5.60 -4.90
CA PHE A 84 -8.01 4.30 -4.55
C PHE A 84 -9.19 4.44 -3.59
N ALA A 85 -9.07 5.27 -2.54
CA ALA A 85 -10.17 5.51 -1.61
C ALA A 85 -11.40 6.14 -2.30
N ARG A 86 -11.20 7.13 -3.16
CA ARG A 86 -12.27 7.74 -3.97
C ARG A 86 -12.89 6.74 -4.95
N GLY A 87 -12.10 5.80 -5.45
CA GLY A 87 -12.55 4.71 -6.33
C GLY A 87 -13.27 3.58 -5.62
N GLY A 88 -13.43 3.64 -4.29
CA GLY A 88 -14.21 2.68 -3.52
C GLY A 88 -13.41 1.65 -2.72
N ILE A 89 -12.08 1.63 -2.82
CA ILE A 89 -11.23 0.78 -1.98
C ILE A 89 -11.37 1.21 -0.51
N LYS A 90 -11.69 0.25 0.36
CA LYS A 90 -12.01 0.53 1.78
C LYS A 90 -10.84 0.44 2.73
N ASP A 91 -9.69 0.00 2.27
CA ASP A 91 -8.48 -0.18 3.09
C ASP A 91 -7.25 0.20 2.27
N VAL A 92 -6.58 1.29 2.65
CA VAL A 92 -5.39 1.80 1.95
C VAL A 92 -4.22 1.97 2.93
N LEU A 93 -3.06 1.44 2.54
CA LEU A 93 -1.81 1.58 3.27
C LEU A 93 -0.83 2.43 2.47
N VAL A 94 -0.40 3.55 3.01
CA VAL A 94 0.76 4.30 2.50
C VAL A 94 2.02 3.72 3.15
N SER A 95 2.77 2.93 2.39
CA SER A 95 3.96 2.21 2.87
C SER A 95 5.25 3.05 2.89
N ASN A 96 5.10 4.33 3.14
CA ASN A 96 6.19 5.29 3.32
C ASN A 96 5.83 6.27 4.42
N GLN A 97 6.87 6.86 5.02
CA GLN A 97 6.72 7.97 5.96
C GLN A 97 6.23 9.22 5.24
N VAL A 98 5.31 9.93 5.85
CA VAL A 98 4.73 11.17 5.30
C VAL A 98 5.06 12.32 6.25
N ARG A 99 5.88 13.27 5.78
CA ARG A 99 6.36 14.40 6.59
C ARG A 99 5.87 15.77 6.07
N ASP A 100 5.53 15.86 4.80
CA ASP A 100 5.05 17.10 4.19
C ASP A 100 3.68 17.48 4.74
N PRO A 101 3.49 18.70 5.30
CA PRO A 101 2.24 19.10 5.96
C PRO A 101 1.01 19.01 5.04
N ALA A 102 1.14 19.38 3.76
CA ALA A 102 0.02 19.30 2.82
C ALA A 102 -0.38 17.84 2.55
N LYS A 103 0.59 16.92 2.52
CA LYS A 103 0.31 15.49 2.37
C LYS A 103 -0.27 14.89 3.64
N LEU A 104 0.19 15.30 4.82
CA LEU A 104 -0.39 14.90 6.11
C LEU A 104 -1.87 15.29 6.19
N ALA A 105 -2.21 16.54 5.87
CA ALA A 105 -3.59 17.01 5.84
C ALA A 105 -4.46 16.22 4.84
N ARG A 106 -3.91 15.81 3.70
CA ARG A 106 -4.61 14.96 2.73
C ARG A 106 -4.79 13.54 3.23
N LEU A 107 -3.74 12.93 3.80
CA LEU A 107 -3.80 11.60 4.40
C LEU A 107 -4.87 11.53 5.49
N ALA A 108 -4.91 12.53 6.37
CA ALA A 108 -5.88 12.62 7.46
C ALA A 108 -7.34 12.70 6.98
N ARG A 109 -7.59 13.14 5.74
CA ARG A 109 -8.93 13.19 5.16
C ARG A 109 -9.39 11.90 4.47
N ILE A 110 -8.51 10.95 4.26
CA ILE A 110 -8.88 9.67 3.62
C ILE A 110 -10.01 8.95 4.38
N PRO A 111 -10.03 8.90 5.73
CA PRO A 111 -11.14 8.28 6.46
C PRO A 111 -12.50 8.91 6.18
N MET A 112 -12.57 10.18 5.84
CA MET A 112 -13.83 10.86 5.44
C MET A 112 -14.42 10.30 4.14
N LEU A 113 -13.61 9.60 3.32
CA LEU A 113 -14.06 8.90 2.12
C LEU A 113 -14.62 7.50 2.43
N GLY A 114 -14.70 7.13 3.72
CA GLY A 114 -15.16 5.82 4.18
C GLY A 114 -14.14 4.71 3.96
N ALA A 115 -12.86 5.05 3.88
CA ALA A 115 -11.75 4.13 3.78
C ALA A 115 -10.88 4.16 5.05
N ARG A 116 -10.37 3.02 5.46
CA ARG A 116 -9.35 2.89 6.48
C ARG A 116 -8.03 3.41 5.92
N ALA A 117 -7.40 4.38 6.59
CA ALA A 117 -6.10 4.94 6.23
C ALA A 117 -5.01 4.40 7.16
N ILE A 118 -3.99 3.79 6.59
CA ILE A 118 -2.84 3.24 7.31
C ILE A 118 -1.57 3.87 6.76
N VAL A 119 -0.59 4.16 7.65
CA VAL A 119 0.71 4.75 7.26
C VAL A 119 1.85 4.14 8.06
N CYS A 120 3.06 4.10 7.48
CA CYS A 120 4.27 3.70 8.17
C CYS A 120 4.91 4.88 8.89
N VAL A 121 5.47 4.61 10.08
CA VAL A 121 6.16 5.57 10.95
C VAL A 121 7.44 4.94 11.50
N ASP A 122 8.49 5.72 11.62
CA ASP A 122 9.78 5.33 12.20
C ASP A 122 10.46 6.44 13.03
N ASP A 123 9.69 7.50 13.33
CA ASP A 123 10.20 8.70 14.03
C ASP A 123 9.12 9.32 14.91
N LEU A 124 9.47 9.70 16.15
CA LEU A 124 8.54 10.29 17.13
C LEU A 124 7.97 11.64 16.70
N ALA A 125 8.77 12.46 16.01
CA ALA A 125 8.27 13.74 15.51
C ALA A 125 7.20 13.52 14.44
N ASN A 126 7.36 12.48 13.61
CA ASN A 126 6.35 12.10 12.61
C ASN A 126 5.04 11.62 13.26
N VAL A 127 5.11 10.92 14.39
CA VAL A 127 3.91 10.56 15.18
C VAL A 127 3.14 11.81 15.60
N SER A 128 3.86 12.82 16.12
CA SER A 128 3.26 14.09 16.54
C SER A 128 2.63 14.87 15.36
N GLU A 129 3.30 14.89 14.22
CA GLU A 129 2.80 15.53 12.99
C GLU A 129 1.52 14.85 12.48
N LEU A 130 1.48 13.51 12.48
CA LEU A 130 0.30 12.73 12.08
C LEU A 130 -0.87 12.92 13.04
N ALA A 131 -0.59 12.95 14.36
CA ALA A 131 -1.61 13.19 15.39
C ALA A 131 -2.26 14.56 15.24
N ALA A 132 -1.45 15.60 15.02
CA ALA A 132 -1.95 16.95 14.77
C ALA A 132 -2.86 16.99 13.53
N ALA A 133 -2.44 16.40 12.42
CA ALA A 133 -3.22 16.37 11.19
C ALA A 133 -4.54 15.58 11.34
N ALA A 134 -4.50 14.43 12.03
CA ALA A 134 -5.68 13.60 12.29
C ALA A 134 -6.69 14.33 13.20
N THR A 135 -6.20 14.98 14.26
CA THR A 135 -7.02 15.77 15.19
C THR A 135 -7.66 16.96 14.49
N GLU A 136 -6.91 17.70 13.69
CA GLU A 136 -7.43 18.81 12.88
C GLU A 136 -8.53 18.35 11.91
N ALA A 137 -8.35 17.20 11.32
CA ALA A 137 -9.36 16.62 10.41
C ALA A 137 -10.54 15.96 11.13
N GLY A 138 -10.46 15.75 12.45
CA GLY A 138 -11.49 15.01 13.21
C GLY A 138 -11.60 13.55 12.80
N THR A 139 -10.48 12.91 12.47
CA THR A 139 -10.41 11.53 11.96
C THR A 139 -9.44 10.66 12.77
N GLN A 140 -9.33 9.40 12.39
CA GLN A 140 -8.33 8.49 12.94
C GLN A 140 -7.49 7.87 11.83
N ILE A 141 -6.16 7.89 12.01
CA ILE A 141 -5.17 7.25 11.14
C ILE A 141 -4.58 6.03 11.88
N GLU A 142 -4.48 4.91 11.21
CA GLU A 142 -3.78 3.75 11.74
C GLU A 142 -2.30 3.80 11.38
N CYS A 143 -1.43 3.52 12.33
CA CYS A 143 0.02 3.58 12.15
C CYS A 143 0.66 2.20 12.33
N LEU A 144 1.58 1.89 11.42
CA LEU A 144 2.49 0.75 11.54
C LEU A 144 3.89 1.28 11.86
N VAL A 145 4.54 0.77 12.90
CA VAL A 145 5.94 1.07 13.14
C VAL A 145 6.79 0.31 12.12
N GLU A 146 7.56 1.02 11.31
CA GLU A 146 8.47 0.38 10.37
C GLU A 146 9.78 0.00 11.03
N ILE A 147 10.22 -1.25 10.81
CA ILE A 147 11.50 -1.77 11.25
C ILE A 147 12.42 -1.99 10.05
N ASP A 148 13.70 -1.64 10.17
CA ASP A 148 14.70 -2.01 9.19
C ASP A 148 15.13 -3.47 9.43
N CYS A 149 14.54 -4.36 8.66
CA CYS A 149 14.85 -5.79 8.70
C CYS A 149 15.93 -6.21 7.68
N GLY A 150 16.76 -5.25 7.24
CA GLY A 150 17.88 -5.50 6.33
C GLY A 150 17.77 -4.79 4.98
N ALA A 151 16.78 -3.93 4.77
CA ALA A 151 16.66 -3.13 3.56
C ALA A 151 17.61 -1.92 3.57
N GLY A 152 18.00 -1.43 4.75
CA GLY A 152 18.90 -0.27 4.91
C GLY A 152 18.30 1.03 4.37
N ARG A 153 16.97 1.20 4.49
CA ARG A 153 16.26 2.35 3.90
C ARG A 153 15.53 3.19 4.93
N CYS A 154 14.47 2.66 5.47
CA CYS A 154 13.62 3.27 6.50
C CYS A 154 13.39 2.25 7.61
N GLY A 155 12.89 2.74 8.73
CA GLY A 155 12.58 1.89 9.87
C GLY A 155 13.60 2.00 10.99
N VAL A 156 13.14 1.72 12.20
CA VAL A 156 14.00 1.65 13.39
C VAL A 156 14.71 0.30 13.47
N THR A 157 15.86 0.29 14.16
CA THR A 157 16.75 -0.88 14.21
C THR A 157 16.76 -1.56 15.57
N THR A 158 16.07 -1.03 16.58
CA THR A 158 16.05 -1.59 17.93
C THR A 158 14.63 -1.84 18.43
N THR A 159 14.46 -2.84 19.26
CA THR A 159 13.18 -3.18 19.90
C THR A 159 12.66 -2.03 20.78
N GLU A 160 13.59 -1.36 21.48
CA GLU A 160 13.27 -0.24 22.36
C GLU A 160 12.63 0.92 21.56
N ALA A 161 13.19 1.26 20.39
CA ALA A 161 12.64 2.29 19.53
C ALA A 161 11.26 1.88 18.96
N VAL A 162 11.06 0.62 18.62
CA VAL A 162 9.73 0.10 18.20
C VAL A 162 8.71 0.31 19.32
N VAL A 163 9.03 -0.09 20.55
CA VAL A 163 8.14 0.03 21.70
C VAL A 163 7.86 1.50 22.02
N GLU A 164 8.87 2.36 22.00
CA GLU A 164 8.73 3.80 22.25
C GLU A 164 7.76 4.44 21.25
N ILE A 165 7.93 4.18 19.95
CA ILE A 165 7.05 4.72 18.91
C ILE A 165 5.63 4.14 19.03
N ALA A 166 5.50 2.84 19.29
CA ALA A 166 4.20 2.19 19.46
C ALA A 166 3.41 2.81 20.63
N ILE A 167 4.08 3.07 21.78
CA ILE A 167 3.48 3.74 22.93
C ILE A 167 3.11 5.19 22.58
N ALA A 168 3.96 5.89 21.84
CA ALA A 168 3.66 7.25 21.41
C ALA A 168 2.41 7.32 20.52
N ILE A 169 2.27 6.38 19.58
CA ILE A 169 1.08 6.26 18.73
C ILE A 169 -0.17 5.96 19.56
N ASP A 170 -0.09 5.00 20.49
CA ASP A 170 -1.23 4.57 21.31
C ASP A 170 -1.74 5.69 22.24
N ARG A 171 -0.85 6.59 22.65
CA ARG A 171 -1.19 7.75 23.50
C ARG A 171 -1.64 8.99 22.72
N ALA A 172 -1.44 9.01 21.41
CA ALA A 172 -1.73 10.19 20.60
C ALA A 172 -3.18 10.20 20.14
N ASP A 173 -3.87 11.32 20.36
CA ASP A 173 -5.22 11.52 19.83
C ASP A 173 -5.23 11.45 18.30
N GLY A 174 -6.27 10.83 17.76
CA GLY A 174 -6.43 10.66 16.30
C GLY A 174 -5.55 9.60 15.66
N LEU A 175 -4.72 8.89 16.44
CA LEU A 175 -3.93 7.77 15.94
C LEU A 175 -4.36 6.44 16.56
N LYS A 176 -3.97 5.35 15.90
CA LYS A 176 -4.15 4.00 16.39
C LYS A 176 -2.95 3.14 16.00
N PHE A 177 -2.31 2.52 16.98
CA PHE A 177 -1.29 1.51 16.70
C PHE A 177 -1.93 0.25 16.09
N SER A 178 -1.43 -0.20 14.95
CA SER A 178 -2.01 -1.32 14.19
C SER A 178 -1.01 -2.40 13.79
N GLY A 179 0.21 -2.30 14.29
CA GLY A 179 1.23 -3.34 14.09
C GLY A 179 2.56 -2.80 13.60
N ILE A 180 3.31 -3.68 12.96
CA ILE A 180 4.68 -3.45 12.50
C ILE A 180 4.74 -3.63 10.98
N GLN A 181 5.54 -2.79 10.31
CA GLN A 181 5.92 -2.94 8.91
C GLN A 181 7.36 -3.42 8.84
N ALA A 182 7.62 -4.54 8.14
CA ALA A 182 8.95 -5.06 7.86
C ALA A 182 9.07 -5.32 6.35
N TYR A 183 9.89 -4.55 5.67
CA TYR A 183 10.07 -4.67 4.23
C TYR A 183 11.55 -4.86 3.85
N HIS A 184 11.81 -5.95 3.12
CA HIS A 184 13.14 -6.25 2.60
C HIS A 184 13.09 -6.58 1.10
N GLY A 185 12.95 -5.54 0.27
CA GLY A 185 12.76 -5.69 -1.17
C GLY A 185 13.94 -6.31 -1.93
N ALA A 186 15.17 -6.15 -1.44
CA ALA A 186 16.35 -6.70 -2.09
C ALA A 186 16.34 -8.23 -2.20
N MET A 187 15.62 -8.93 -1.34
CA MET A 187 15.47 -10.39 -1.41
C MET A 187 14.81 -10.87 -2.71
N GLN A 188 14.02 -10.03 -3.37
CA GLN A 188 13.32 -10.36 -4.61
C GLN A 188 14.29 -10.56 -5.80
N HIS A 189 15.51 -10.04 -5.69
CA HIS A 189 16.55 -10.12 -6.72
C HIS A 189 17.51 -11.31 -6.54
N LEU A 190 17.29 -12.15 -5.54
CA LEU A 190 18.04 -13.36 -5.34
C LEU A 190 17.42 -14.52 -6.10
N ASP A 191 18.20 -15.20 -6.94
CA ASP A 191 17.70 -16.29 -7.80
C ASP A 191 17.40 -17.55 -6.99
N LEU A 192 18.27 -17.90 -6.04
CA LEU A 192 18.15 -19.13 -5.27
C LEU A 192 17.19 -18.99 -4.09
N LEU A 193 16.27 -19.93 -3.97
CA LEU A 193 15.33 -20.00 -2.84
C LEU A 193 16.06 -20.09 -1.49
N SER A 194 17.15 -20.87 -1.41
CA SER A 194 17.96 -21.02 -0.19
C SER A 194 18.56 -19.70 0.29
N GLU A 195 19.02 -18.85 -0.64
CA GLU A 195 19.55 -17.53 -0.31
C GLU A 195 18.45 -16.60 0.21
N ARG A 196 17.28 -16.63 -0.42
CA ARG A 196 16.10 -15.89 0.06
C ARG A 196 15.69 -16.33 1.47
N GLN A 197 15.62 -17.64 1.71
CA GLN A 197 15.31 -18.20 3.03
C GLN A 197 16.31 -17.76 4.09
N ALA A 198 17.60 -17.81 3.81
CA ALA A 198 18.65 -17.37 4.73
C ALA A 198 18.52 -15.88 5.08
N LYS A 199 18.20 -15.02 4.11
CA LYS A 199 17.96 -13.59 4.32
C LYS A 199 16.71 -13.32 5.15
N VAL A 200 15.61 -14.07 4.91
CA VAL A 200 14.38 -13.94 5.72
C VAL A 200 14.66 -14.36 7.17
N GLN A 201 15.36 -15.47 7.38
CA GLN A 201 15.72 -15.91 8.73
C GLN A 201 16.61 -14.91 9.49
N GLY A 202 17.49 -14.22 8.79
CA GLY A 202 18.31 -13.16 9.38
C GLY A 202 17.56 -11.84 9.64
N ALA A 203 16.33 -11.70 9.14
CA ALA A 203 15.49 -10.52 9.31
C ALA A 203 14.44 -10.68 10.43
N ILE A 204 14.32 -11.89 10.98
CA ILE A 204 13.39 -12.25 12.08
C ILE A 204 14.14 -12.25 13.40
#